data_53fdaa74516e5f0d01e1bf02f0cfc259
#
_entry.id   53fdaa74516e5f0d01e1bf02f0cfc259
#
_cell.length_a   1.000
_cell.length_b   1.000
_cell.length_c   1.000
_cell.angle_alpha   90.00
_cell.angle_beta   90.00
_cell.angle_gamma   90.00
#
_symmetry.space_group_name_H-M   'P 1'
#
loop_
_entity.id
_entity.type
_entity.pdbx_description
1 polymer ?
#
loop_
_entity_poly.entity_id
_entity_poly.type
_entity_poly.pdbx_seq_one_letter_code
_entity_poly.pdbx_strand_id
1 'polypeptide(L)' 'MKTCKFCGQGNIYEVKIEETNEIVYLCDECEILWLSDELNDEEAISLWLFMEERNLDSTKDGYIVIKQI' A
#
# COMPACT_ATOMS: atom_id res chain seq x y z
N MET A 1 14.52 7.36 3.85
CA MET A 1 13.08 7.06 3.94
C MET A 1 12.34 7.78 2.82
N LYS A 2 11.33 7.12 2.27
CA LYS A 2 10.53 7.71 1.20
C LYS A 2 9.26 8.33 1.76
N THR A 3 8.89 9.48 1.22
CA THR A 3 7.69 10.20 1.63
C THR A 3 6.65 10.11 0.52
N CYS A 4 5.39 9.94 0.88
CA CYS A 4 4.30 9.90 -0.08
C CYS A 4 4.19 11.24 -0.80
N LYS A 5 4.23 11.21 -2.13
CA LYS A 5 4.14 12.45 -2.91
C LYS A 5 2.71 12.95 -3.10
N PHE A 6 1.72 12.11 -2.83
CA PHE A 6 0.33 12.51 -2.97
C PHE A 6 -0.14 13.36 -1.79
N CYS A 7 0.17 12.95 -0.56
CA CYS A 7 -0.21 13.72 0.62
C CYS A 7 0.96 14.57 1.16
N GLY A 8 2.18 14.27 0.78
CA GLY A 8 3.36 15.02 1.19
C GLY A 8 3.77 14.84 2.64
N GLN A 9 3.08 14.00 3.39
CA GLN A 9 3.31 13.84 4.83
C GLN A 9 3.52 12.39 5.25
N GLY A 10 2.89 11.45 4.55
CA GLY A 10 2.92 10.05 4.95
C GLY A 10 4.24 9.37 4.66
N ASN A 11 4.53 8.35 5.44
CA ASN A 11 5.68 7.48 5.22
C ASN A 11 5.24 6.25 4.44
N ILE A 12 6.16 5.70 3.65
CA ILE A 12 5.86 4.52 2.83
C ILE A 12 6.39 3.28 3.55
N TYR A 13 5.54 2.26 3.65
CA TYR A 13 5.88 0.99 4.28
C TYR A 13 5.78 -0.13 3.29
N GLU A 14 6.72 -1.06 3.36
CA GLU A 14 6.62 -2.32 2.64
C GLU A 14 5.71 -3.23 3.45
N VAL A 15 4.62 -3.68 2.83
CA VAL A 15 3.64 -4.52 3.51
C VAL A 15 3.35 -5.77 2.68
N LYS A 16 2.96 -6.84 3.36
CA LYS A 16 2.58 -8.09 2.72
C LYS A 16 1.09 -8.30 2.92
N ILE A 17 0.39 -8.56 1.83
CA ILE A 17 -1.03 -8.89 1.88
C ILE A 17 -1.14 -10.37 2.25
N GLU A 18 -1.75 -10.65 3.40
CA GLU A 18 -1.78 -12.01 3.94
C GLU A 18 -2.46 -13.03 3.04
N GLU A 19 -3.58 -12.68 2.45
CA GLU A 19 -4.36 -13.63 1.67
C GLU A 19 -3.74 -13.99 0.33
N THR A 20 -3.01 -13.06 -0.27
CA THR A 20 -2.42 -13.28 -1.60
C THR A 20 -0.91 -13.42 -1.55
N ASN A 21 -0.28 -13.13 -0.42
CA ASN A 21 1.17 -13.08 -0.24
C ASN A 21 1.85 -12.05 -1.14
N GLU A 22 1.10 -11.05 -1.60
CA GLU A 22 1.67 -9.99 -2.43
C GLU A 22 2.40 -8.98 -1.55
N ILE A 23 3.52 -8.45 -2.06
CA ILE A 23 4.26 -7.38 -1.41
C ILE A 23 3.89 -6.08 -2.12
N VAL A 24 3.43 -5.09 -1.36
CA VAL A 24 3.08 -3.78 -1.88
C VAL A 24 3.66 -2.70 -0.97
N TYR A 25 3.60 -1.45 -1.41
CA TYR A 25 4.17 -0.31 -0.69
C TYR A 25 3.05 0.67 -0.39
N LEU A 26 2.79 0.91 0.88
CA LEU A 26 1.59 1.61 1.35
C LEU A 26 1.94 2.87 2.11
N CYS A 27 1.24 3.98 1.77
CA CYS A 27 1.32 5.22 2.55
C CYS A 27 0.44 5.09 3.79
N ASP A 28 0.96 5.51 4.94
CA ASP A 28 0.24 5.41 6.20
C ASP A 28 -0.79 6.55 6.43
N GLU A 29 -0.78 7.56 5.58
CA GLU A 29 -1.68 8.70 5.74
C GLU A 29 -2.85 8.69 4.76
N CYS A 30 -2.57 8.60 3.47
CA CYS A 30 -3.62 8.68 2.45
C CYS A 30 -4.08 7.34 1.91
N GLU A 31 -3.49 6.25 2.37
CA GLU A 31 -3.86 4.89 1.98
C GLU A 31 -3.70 4.59 0.48
N ILE A 32 -2.80 5.30 -0.18
CA ILE A 32 -2.39 4.98 -1.54
C ILE A 32 -1.29 3.93 -1.47
N LEU A 33 -1.34 2.95 -2.35
CA LEU A 33 -0.29 1.93 -2.43
C LEU A 33 0.25 1.83 -3.85
N TRP A 34 1.44 1.25 -3.94
CA TRP A 34 2.14 0.99 -5.19
C TRP A 34 2.51 -0.48 -5.26
N LEU A 35 2.54 -1.01 -6.47
CA LEU A 35 2.83 -2.44 -6.68
C LEU A 35 4.32 -2.73 -6.73
N SER A 36 5.16 -1.69 -6.87
CA SER A 36 6.62 -1.85 -6.88
C SER A 36 7.28 -0.78 -6.06
N ASP A 37 8.54 -1.00 -5.68
CA ASP A 37 9.31 -0.05 -4.88
C ASP A 37 9.74 1.19 -5.67
N GLU A 38 9.50 1.23 -6.96
CA GLU A 38 9.77 2.39 -7.78
C GLU A 38 8.77 3.52 -7.52
N LEU A 39 7.62 3.19 -6.95
CA LEU A 39 6.57 4.15 -6.60
C LEU A 39 6.13 5.01 -7.78
N ASN A 40 5.92 4.36 -8.91
CA ASN A 40 5.45 5.02 -10.12
C ASN A 40 4.01 5.48 -9.97
N ASP A 41 3.72 6.71 -10.40
CA ASP A 41 2.36 7.24 -10.31
C ASP A 41 1.34 6.38 -11.05
N GLU A 42 1.76 5.74 -12.12
CA GLU A 42 0.88 4.89 -12.92
C GLU A 42 0.42 3.65 -12.17
N GLU A 43 1.20 3.23 -11.18
CA GLU A 43 0.90 2.06 -10.37
C GLU A 43 0.16 2.41 -9.07
N ALA A 44 0.01 3.69 -8.78
CA ALA A 44 -0.64 4.13 -7.55
C ALA A 44 -2.12 3.81 -7.59
N ILE A 45 -2.61 3.16 -6.55
CA ILE A 45 -4.01 2.78 -6.42
C ILE A 45 -4.41 2.89 -4.96
N SER A 46 -5.69 3.21 -4.68
CA SER A 46 -6.13 3.27 -3.31
C SER A 46 -6.19 1.86 -2.71
N LEU A 47 -5.91 1.75 -1.43
CA LEU A 47 -6.00 0.47 -0.72
C LEU A 47 -7.39 -0.15 -0.86
N TRP A 48 -8.43 0.68 -0.84
CA TRP A 48 -9.81 0.22 -0.98
C TRP A 48 -10.04 -0.46 -2.31
N LEU A 49 -9.62 0.18 -3.41
CA LEU A 49 -9.77 -0.40 -4.75
C LEU A 49 -8.94 -1.66 -4.90
N PHE A 50 -7.73 -1.65 -4.35
CA PHE A 50 -6.86 -2.83 -4.39
C PHE A 50 -7.53 -4.03 -3.73
N MET A 51 -8.08 -3.82 -2.54
CA MET A 51 -8.77 -4.89 -1.82
C MET A 51 -10.02 -5.36 -2.55
N GLU A 52 -10.79 -4.41 -3.08
CA GLU A 52 -12.02 -4.72 -3.81
C GLU A 52 -11.75 -5.57 -5.05
N GLU A 53 -10.72 -5.23 -5.82
CA GLU A 53 -10.36 -5.99 -7.01
C GLU A 53 -9.98 -7.44 -6.71
N ARG A 54 -9.51 -7.69 -5.49
CA ARG A 54 -9.10 -9.02 -5.06
C ARG A 54 -10.13 -9.71 -4.18
N ASN A 55 -11.30 -9.12 -4.06
CA ASN A 55 -12.40 -9.63 -3.21
C ASN A 55 -11.97 -9.80 -1.76
N LEU A 56 -11.11 -8.90 -1.29
CA LEU A 56 -10.66 -8.90 0.09
C LEU A 56 -11.49 -7.93 0.93
N ASP A 57 -11.60 -8.20 2.23
CA ASP A 57 -12.35 -7.34 3.13
C ASP A 57 -11.47 -6.19 3.59
N SER A 58 -11.77 -4.97 3.11
CA SER A 58 -10.99 -3.79 3.45
C SER A 58 -11.23 -3.29 4.88
N THR A 59 -12.22 -3.85 5.58
CA THR A 59 -12.48 -3.47 6.96
C THR A 59 -11.61 -4.23 7.96
N LYS A 60 -10.85 -5.21 7.48
CA LYS A 60 -9.95 -6.00 8.31
C LYS A 60 -8.50 -5.66 7.95
N ASP A 61 -7.61 -5.82 8.94
CA ASP A 61 -6.19 -5.68 8.70
C ASP A 61 -5.67 -6.90 7.96
N GLY A 62 -5.82 -6.88 6.64
CA GLY A 62 -5.42 -8.00 5.79
C GLY A 62 -3.97 -7.94 5.34
N TYR A 63 -3.14 -7.14 6.01
CA TYR A 63 -1.73 -7.00 5.63
C TYR A 63 -0.84 -6.91 6.87
N ILE A 64 0.44 -7.24 6.67
CA ILE A 64 1.47 -7.17 7.71
C ILE A 64 2.51 -6.14 7.27
N VAL A 65 2.83 -5.20 8.15
CA VAL A 65 3.89 -4.22 7.88
C VAL A 65 5.25 -4.90 8.06
N ILE A 66 6.08 -4.86 7.03
CA ILE A 66 7.40 -5.47 7.06
C ILE A 66 8.44 -4.46 7.51
N LYS A 67 8.49 -3.30 6.85
CA LYS A 67 9.44 -2.24 7.20
C LYS A 67 9.03 -0.92 6.55
N GLN A 68 9.60 0.17 7.07
CA GLN A 68 9.49 1.49 6.46
C GLN A 68 10.62 1.64 5.43
N ILE A 69 10.29 2.16 4.28
CA ILE A 69 11.29 2.37 3.23
C ILE A 69 11.60 3.84 2.99
#